data_cd9d529e6cd2afef68ebc99059ea0b97
#
_entry.id   cd9d529e6cd2afef68ebc99059ea0b97
#
_cell.length_a   1.000
_cell.length_b   1.000
_cell.length_c   1.000
_cell.angle_alpha   90.00
_cell.angle_beta   90.00
_cell.angle_gamma   90.00
#
_symmetry.space_group_name_H-M   'P 1'
#
loop_
_entity.id
_entity.type
_entity.pdbx_description
1 polymer ?
#
loop_
_entity_poly.entity_id
_entity_poly.type
_entity_poly.pdbx_seq_one_letter_code
_entity_poly.pdbx_strand_id
1 'polypeptide(L)'
;MSDLIQPRVLKGFRDFLPEAEIGRTNLTEKITQVYRSFGFVPIDTPVLEYTEILLRKSNGETEKQVFRFEDNGGRDVALRFDLTVPFARFTAEHKNELYFPFKRYHIAKVWRGEKPQAGRYREFVQCDIDTVGSDSAASDFEILNVMKAALNGIGVENITIHVNHRGIFNRFLASLGVSEKSEDILRSVDKLAKVGEEEVLKELNEFTGDEKKAEKIIEYISAKGSFEEILSKIETLAGGADSDTQRMRGIYEMMKAAGIEKTYVLDPSITRGLDYYTGVVYETFLNDLPSIGSVCSGGRYDNLAGLYMKEKVPGVGASIGIDRLIAGLEQLGVFKSAGSYLDAEIYCLDENNSIYYQKVASNLRSFGINVEVFPEAKKMAQQYAVTTAKGVKWGIMLGEDEIKSGTVSLKNLLTREISSGLTAEKAAEIIKTARV
;
A
#
# COMPACT_ATOMS: atom_id res chain seq x y z
N MET A 1 -37.38 -29.42 3.49
CA MET A 1 -36.88 -28.04 3.25
C MET A 1 -35.38 -28.18 3.07
N SER A 2 -34.80 -27.80 1.95
CA SER A 2 -33.35 -27.84 1.77
C SER A 2 -32.74 -26.84 2.77
N ASP A 3 -31.89 -27.33 3.66
CA ASP A 3 -31.13 -26.45 4.57
C ASP A 3 -30.18 -25.60 3.71
N LEU A 4 -30.61 -24.39 3.40
CA LEU A 4 -29.78 -23.43 2.70
C LEU A 4 -28.64 -23.00 3.63
N ILE A 5 -27.42 -23.07 3.13
CA ILE A 5 -26.26 -22.56 3.85
C ILE A 5 -26.35 -21.04 3.89
N GLN A 6 -26.25 -20.47 5.07
CA GLN A 6 -26.22 -19.01 5.23
C GLN A 6 -24.92 -18.44 4.65
N PRO A 7 -24.98 -17.55 3.64
CA PRO A 7 -23.80 -16.90 3.10
C PRO A 7 -23.23 -15.91 4.13
N ARG A 8 -21.98 -16.11 4.54
CA ARG A 8 -21.30 -15.27 5.52
C ARG A 8 -19.80 -15.28 5.29
N VAL A 9 -19.16 -14.15 5.57
CA VAL A 9 -17.73 -13.96 5.50
C VAL A 9 -17.10 -14.09 6.90
N LEU A 10 -15.87 -14.59 6.99
CA LEU A 10 -15.13 -14.69 8.25
C LEU A 10 -14.90 -13.30 8.86
N LYS A 11 -14.91 -13.22 10.19
CA LYS A 11 -14.63 -11.96 10.90
C LYS A 11 -13.23 -11.44 10.58
N GLY A 12 -13.16 -10.19 10.10
CA GLY A 12 -11.91 -9.55 9.70
C GLY A 12 -11.53 -9.78 8.22
N PHE A 13 -12.35 -10.52 7.49
CA PHE A 13 -12.31 -10.65 6.04
C PHE A 13 -13.49 -9.89 5.44
N ARG A 14 -13.43 -9.55 4.16
CA ARG A 14 -14.52 -8.83 3.49
C ARG A 14 -14.56 -9.08 2.00
N ASP A 15 -15.74 -9.00 1.43
CA ASP A 15 -15.94 -8.89 -0.01
C ASP A 15 -15.83 -7.43 -0.44
N PHE A 16 -15.43 -7.20 -1.67
CA PHE A 16 -15.43 -5.90 -2.30
C PHE A 16 -16.47 -5.88 -3.42
N LEU A 17 -17.46 -5.02 -3.32
CA LEU A 17 -18.41 -4.79 -4.40
C LEU A 17 -17.71 -4.06 -5.57
N PRO A 18 -18.27 -4.13 -6.80
CA PRO A 18 -17.62 -3.59 -8.00
C PRO A 18 -17.11 -2.16 -7.84
N GLU A 19 -17.91 -1.27 -7.28
CA GLU A 19 -17.51 0.12 -7.06
C GLU A 19 -16.25 0.24 -6.21
N ALA A 20 -16.20 -0.41 -5.06
CA ALA A 20 -15.05 -0.38 -4.16
C ALA A 20 -13.80 -1.02 -4.81
N GLU A 21 -13.98 -2.14 -5.54
CA GLU A 21 -12.86 -2.83 -6.20
C GLU A 21 -12.33 -2.07 -7.41
N ILE A 22 -13.16 -1.37 -8.18
CA ILE A 22 -12.74 -0.48 -9.26
C ILE A 22 -11.87 0.65 -8.69
N GLY A 23 -12.33 1.33 -7.63
CA GLY A 23 -11.55 2.39 -6.98
C GLY A 23 -10.20 1.89 -6.49
N ARG A 24 -10.18 0.71 -5.87
CA ARG A 24 -8.99 0.06 -5.36
C ARG A 24 -8.01 -0.34 -6.47
N THR A 25 -8.52 -0.91 -7.56
CA THR A 25 -7.71 -1.26 -8.75
C THR A 25 -7.09 -0.02 -9.37
N ASN A 26 -7.87 1.03 -9.61
CA ASN A 26 -7.37 2.29 -10.18
C ASN A 26 -6.28 2.94 -9.31
N LEU A 27 -6.45 2.91 -7.99
CA LEU A 27 -5.45 3.43 -7.05
C LEU A 27 -4.16 2.61 -7.12
N THR A 28 -4.27 1.28 -7.14
CA THR A 28 -3.15 0.35 -7.24
C THR A 28 -2.39 0.50 -8.57
N GLU A 29 -3.10 0.70 -9.69
CA GLU A 29 -2.50 0.96 -10.99
C GLU A 29 -1.67 2.24 -11.01
N LYS A 30 -2.16 3.33 -10.41
CA LYS A 30 -1.41 4.59 -10.28
C LYS A 30 -0.14 4.40 -9.47
N ILE A 31 -0.21 3.70 -8.34
CA ILE A 31 0.96 3.36 -7.52
C ILE A 31 1.97 2.54 -8.35
N THR A 32 1.48 1.54 -9.08
CA THR A 32 2.31 0.69 -9.94
C THR A 32 3.04 1.50 -11.01
N GLN A 33 2.37 2.47 -11.64
CA GLN A 33 3.00 3.35 -12.63
C GLN A 33 4.16 4.15 -12.01
N VAL A 34 4.01 4.66 -10.79
CA VAL A 34 5.10 5.33 -10.07
C VAL A 34 6.25 4.36 -9.80
N TYR A 35 5.98 3.16 -9.29
CA TYR A 35 7.03 2.16 -9.04
C TYR A 35 7.84 1.85 -10.31
N ARG A 36 7.16 1.66 -11.44
CA ARG A 36 7.79 1.44 -12.75
C ARG A 36 8.63 2.62 -13.21
N SER A 37 8.22 3.87 -12.94
CA SER A 37 8.98 5.07 -13.31
C SER A 37 10.32 5.18 -12.59
N PHE A 38 10.45 4.53 -11.41
CA PHE A 38 11.70 4.40 -10.67
C PHE A 38 12.50 3.12 -11.02
N GLY A 39 12.04 2.32 -12.00
CA GLY A 39 12.71 1.12 -12.47
C GLY A 39 12.48 -0.12 -11.61
N PHE A 40 11.44 -0.14 -10.76
CA PHE A 40 11.06 -1.36 -10.04
C PHE A 40 10.33 -2.32 -10.98
N VAL A 41 10.62 -3.62 -10.86
CA VAL A 41 10.00 -4.70 -11.65
C VAL A 41 9.09 -5.57 -10.79
N PRO A 42 8.02 -6.15 -11.36
CA PRO A 42 7.12 -7.01 -10.60
C PRO A 42 7.74 -8.37 -10.29
N ILE A 43 7.43 -8.89 -9.11
CA ILE A 43 7.59 -10.30 -8.77
C ILE A 43 6.32 -10.83 -8.13
N ASP A 44 6.21 -12.15 -8.01
CA ASP A 44 5.21 -12.83 -7.17
C ASP A 44 5.88 -13.97 -6.39
N THR A 45 5.34 -14.30 -5.23
CA THR A 45 5.75 -15.42 -4.39
C THR A 45 4.52 -16.19 -3.92
N PRO A 46 4.65 -17.48 -3.56
CA PRO A 46 3.53 -18.26 -3.07
C PRO A 46 2.84 -17.63 -1.86
N VAL A 47 1.53 -17.78 -1.79
CA VAL A 47 0.70 -17.35 -0.64
C VAL A 47 1.00 -18.20 0.60
N LEU A 48 1.24 -19.50 0.38
CA LEU A 48 1.63 -20.46 1.41
C LEU A 48 3.14 -20.64 1.39
N GLU A 49 3.75 -20.56 2.54
CA GLU A 49 5.15 -20.85 2.78
C GLU A 49 5.27 -21.90 3.87
N TYR A 50 6.41 -22.61 3.96
CA TYR A 50 6.72 -23.38 5.15
C TYR A 50 6.75 -22.46 6.37
N THR A 51 6.20 -22.92 7.49
CA THR A 51 6.14 -22.13 8.73
C THR A 51 7.53 -21.71 9.19
N GLU A 52 8.56 -22.56 9.01
CA GLU A 52 9.94 -22.21 9.35
C GLU A 52 10.51 -21.04 8.54
N ILE A 53 10.05 -20.85 7.30
CA ILE A 53 10.40 -19.69 6.46
C ILE A 53 9.89 -18.41 7.09
N LEU A 54 8.63 -18.40 7.47
CA LEU A 54 7.95 -17.20 7.96
C LEU A 54 8.33 -16.84 9.40
N LEU A 55 8.57 -17.82 10.27
CA LEU A 55 8.67 -17.61 11.71
C LEU A 55 10.10 -17.68 12.29
N ARG A 56 11.12 -18.02 11.49
CA ARG A 56 12.48 -18.26 12.00
C ARG A 56 13.14 -17.07 12.72
N LYS A 57 12.71 -15.84 12.43
CA LYS A 57 13.18 -14.61 13.11
C LYS A 57 12.06 -13.85 13.84
N SER A 58 10.87 -14.41 13.91
CA SER A 58 9.77 -13.72 14.58
C SER A 58 9.72 -14.09 16.05
N ASN A 59 9.64 -13.08 16.90
CA ASN A 59 9.40 -13.23 18.30
C ASN A 59 7.92 -13.43 18.57
N GLY A 60 7.57 -14.26 19.54
CA GLY A 60 6.27 -14.77 19.98
C GLY A 60 4.97 -13.99 19.71
N GLU A 61 5.01 -12.70 19.38
CA GLU A 61 3.82 -11.92 19.03
C GLU A 61 3.41 -12.14 17.57
N THR A 62 4.35 -12.14 16.64
CA THR A 62 4.10 -12.45 15.22
C THR A 62 3.63 -13.88 15.06
N GLU A 63 4.20 -14.83 15.82
CA GLU A 63 3.79 -16.23 15.79
C GLU A 63 2.31 -16.43 16.15
N LYS A 64 1.77 -15.64 17.09
CA LYS A 64 0.35 -15.69 17.49
C LYS A 64 -0.59 -15.13 16.41
N GLN A 65 -0.07 -14.38 15.46
CA GLN A 65 -0.86 -13.70 14.42
C GLN A 65 -0.82 -14.42 13.08
N VAL A 66 0.03 -15.43 12.91
CA VAL A 66 0.15 -16.17 11.66
C VAL A 66 -0.95 -17.23 11.56
N PHE A 67 -1.58 -17.33 10.38
CA PHE A 67 -2.50 -18.43 10.07
C PHE A 67 -1.69 -19.66 9.67
N ARG A 68 -1.53 -20.59 10.59
CA ARG A 68 -0.73 -21.80 10.48
C ARG A 68 -1.61 -23.04 10.50
N PHE A 69 -1.27 -24.04 9.69
CA PHE A 69 -1.97 -25.33 9.63
C PHE A 69 -1.08 -26.40 8.98
N GLU A 70 -1.47 -27.65 9.13
CA GLU A 70 -0.87 -28.77 8.41
C GLU A 70 -1.63 -28.99 7.10
N ASP A 71 -0.91 -29.09 6.00
CA ASP A 71 -1.51 -29.38 4.71
C ASP A 71 -1.82 -30.88 4.54
N ASN A 72 -2.51 -31.24 3.45
CA ASN A 72 -2.88 -32.65 3.18
C ASN A 72 -1.67 -33.60 3.02
N GLY A 73 -0.48 -33.08 2.87
CA GLY A 73 0.78 -33.81 2.79
C GLY A 73 1.53 -33.92 4.14
N GLY A 74 0.95 -33.43 5.24
CA GLY A 74 1.56 -33.43 6.56
C GLY A 74 2.65 -32.37 6.73
N ARG A 75 2.66 -31.33 5.89
CA ARG A 75 3.65 -30.25 5.97
C ARG A 75 3.10 -29.09 6.80
N ASP A 76 3.94 -28.58 7.72
CA ASP A 76 3.63 -27.39 8.51
C ASP A 76 3.79 -26.14 7.64
N VAL A 77 2.68 -25.51 7.30
CA VAL A 77 2.59 -24.37 6.39
C VAL A 77 1.81 -23.22 7.03
N ALA A 78 2.06 -22.03 6.53
CA ALA A 78 1.35 -20.85 6.99
C ALA A 78 1.09 -19.85 5.85
N LEU A 79 0.04 -19.05 5.99
CA LEU A 79 -0.20 -17.91 5.11
C LEU A 79 0.81 -16.81 5.40
N ARG A 80 1.38 -16.23 4.35
CA ARG A 80 2.32 -15.09 4.47
C ARG A 80 1.68 -13.92 5.20
N PHE A 81 2.39 -13.37 6.19
CA PHE A 81 1.94 -12.23 6.98
C PHE A 81 2.52 -10.89 6.50
N ASP A 82 3.52 -10.93 5.64
CA ASP A 82 4.13 -9.84 4.88
C ASP A 82 4.63 -10.34 3.52
N LEU A 83 5.20 -9.44 2.72
CA LEU A 83 5.80 -9.77 1.43
C LEU A 83 7.34 -9.72 1.44
N THR A 84 7.93 -9.27 2.54
CA THR A 84 9.39 -9.10 2.67
C THR A 84 10.09 -10.39 3.08
N VAL A 85 9.53 -11.18 4.00
CA VAL A 85 10.10 -12.48 4.39
C VAL A 85 10.08 -13.47 3.22
N PRO A 86 8.96 -13.67 2.48
CA PRO A 86 8.97 -14.46 1.25
C PRO A 86 9.93 -13.93 0.20
N PHE A 87 10.10 -12.62 0.09
CA PHE A 87 11.07 -12.02 -0.83
C PHE A 87 12.51 -12.32 -0.45
N ALA A 88 12.86 -12.37 0.82
CA ALA A 88 14.20 -12.76 1.26
C ALA A 88 14.54 -14.21 0.88
N ARG A 89 13.58 -15.15 1.04
CA ARG A 89 13.70 -16.53 0.54
C ARG A 89 13.86 -16.54 -0.98
N PHE A 90 12.99 -15.83 -1.71
CA PHE A 90 13.04 -15.70 -3.17
C PHE A 90 14.40 -15.18 -3.65
N THR A 91 14.93 -14.13 -3.03
CA THR A 91 16.24 -13.56 -3.37
C THR A 91 17.36 -14.56 -3.19
N ALA A 92 17.31 -15.38 -2.13
CA ALA A 92 18.32 -16.39 -1.87
C ALA A 92 18.24 -17.56 -2.86
N GLU A 93 17.04 -18.03 -3.18
CA GLU A 93 16.79 -19.13 -4.10
C GLU A 93 17.19 -18.79 -5.55
N HIS A 94 16.87 -17.56 -5.98
CA HIS A 94 17.08 -17.08 -7.35
C HIS A 94 18.30 -16.17 -7.51
N LYS A 95 19.24 -16.16 -6.55
CA LYS A 95 20.38 -15.25 -6.54
C LYS A 95 21.15 -15.22 -7.87
N ASN A 96 21.34 -16.37 -8.48
CA ASN A 96 22.12 -16.49 -9.72
C ASN A 96 21.33 -16.09 -10.99
N GLU A 97 20.04 -15.87 -10.86
CA GLU A 97 19.12 -15.45 -11.93
C GLU A 97 18.82 -13.95 -11.86
N LEU A 98 19.07 -13.33 -10.70
CA LEU A 98 18.83 -11.92 -10.45
C LEU A 98 20.09 -11.07 -10.70
N TYR A 99 19.89 -9.84 -11.13
CA TYR A 99 20.93 -8.82 -11.20
C TYR A 99 20.88 -7.92 -9.96
N PHE A 100 22.01 -7.56 -9.41
CA PHE A 100 22.09 -6.70 -8.22
C PHE A 100 22.74 -5.34 -8.55
N PRO A 101 22.27 -4.20 -7.95
CA PRO A 101 21.13 -4.15 -7.03
C PRO A 101 19.81 -4.51 -7.71
N PHE A 102 18.99 -5.32 -7.05
CA PHE A 102 17.69 -5.75 -7.56
C PHE A 102 16.57 -4.93 -6.94
N LYS A 103 15.72 -4.33 -7.80
CA LYS A 103 14.61 -3.46 -7.42
C LYS A 103 13.30 -4.12 -7.80
N ARG A 104 12.49 -4.49 -6.82
CA ARG A 104 11.22 -5.18 -7.06
C ARG A 104 10.04 -4.41 -6.48
N TYR A 105 8.86 -4.57 -7.07
CA TYR A 105 7.61 -4.34 -6.38
C TYR A 105 6.77 -5.62 -6.33
N HIS A 106 5.92 -5.73 -5.29
CA HIS A 106 4.98 -6.83 -5.13
C HIS A 106 3.70 -6.30 -4.50
N ILE A 107 2.56 -6.45 -5.20
CA ILE A 107 1.26 -6.00 -4.72
C ILE A 107 0.40 -7.23 -4.55
N ALA A 108 0.14 -7.59 -3.29
CA ALA A 108 -0.54 -8.84 -3.00
C ALA A 108 -1.17 -8.86 -1.61
N LYS A 109 -2.06 -9.82 -1.40
CA LYS A 109 -2.69 -10.09 -0.11
C LYS A 109 -1.72 -10.72 0.88
N VAL A 110 -1.88 -10.31 2.14
CA VAL A 110 -1.23 -10.88 3.31
C VAL A 110 -2.25 -11.09 4.43
N TRP A 111 -1.92 -11.94 5.40
CA TRP A 111 -2.85 -12.37 6.44
C TRP A 111 -2.27 -12.22 7.84
N ARG A 112 -3.03 -11.56 8.73
CA ARG A 112 -2.65 -11.38 10.13
C ARG A 112 -3.85 -11.65 11.03
N GLY A 113 -3.68 -12.52 12.02
CA GLY A 113 -4.72 -12.89 13.00
C GLY A 113 -5.04 -11.79 14.04
N GLU A 114 -4.70 -10.55 13.75
CA GLU A 114 -4.94 -9.39 14.63
C GLU A 114 -6.43 -9.17 14.92
N LYS A 115 -6.69 -8.42 16.00
CA LYS A 115 -8.05 -7.95 16.30
C LYS A 115 -8.47 -6.91 15.27
N PRO A 116 -9.54 -7.15 14.49
CA PRO A 116 -10.00 -6.22 13.46
C PRO A 116 -10.43 -4.87 14.06
N GLN A 117 -10.08 -3.79 13.38
CA GLN A 117 -10.51 -2.41 13.67
C GLN A 117 -10.52 -1.59 12.37
N ALA A 118 -10.94 -0.33 12.42
CA ALA A 118 -10.99 0.53 11.25
C ALA A 118 -9.63 0.57 10.52
N GLY A 119 -9.63 0.26 9.22
CA GLY A 119 -8.43 0.16 8.40
C GLY A 119 -7.48 -1.01 8.71
N ARG A 120 -7.83 -1.91 9.66
CA ARG A 120 -7.08 -3.12 9.97
C ARG A 120 -7.95 -4.36 9.82
N TYR A 121 -7.61 -5.17 8.84
CA TYR A 121 -8.29 -6.41 8.52
C TYR A 121 -7.35 -7.60 8.69
N ARG A 122 -7.90 -8.81 8.75
CA ARG A 122 -7.12 -10.04 8.82
C ARG A 122 -6.58 -10.49 7.47
N GLU A 123 -7.22 -10.07 6.40
CA GLU A 123 -6.76 -10.15 5.02
C GLU A 123 -6.71 -8.73 4.46
N PHE A 124 -5.57 -8.31 3.95
CA PHE A 124 -5.37 -6.98 3.38
C PHE A 124 -4.26 -6.99 2.32
N VAL A 125 -4.19 -5.95 1.50
CA VAL A 125 -3.18 -5.84 0.45
C VAL A 125 -2.06 -4.91 0.90
N GLN A 126 -0.84 -5.37 0.65
CA GLN A 126 0.38 -4.57 0.72
C GLN A 126 0.87 -4.23 -0.70
N CYS A 127 1.30 -3.00 -0.90
CA CYS A 127 2.04 -2.56 -2.08
C CYS A 127 3.49 -2.34 -1.68
N ASP A 128 4.30 -3.38 -1.80
CA ASP A 128 5.68 -3.39 -1.36
C ASP A 128 6.65 -3.02 -2.48
N ILE A 129 7.66 -2.26 -2.11
CA ILE A 129 8.85 -1.99 -2.92
C ILE A 129 10.09 -2.32 -2.11
N ASP A 130 11.10 -2.92 -2.74
CA ASP A 130 12.38 -3.20 -2.11
C ASP A 130 13.54 -3.07 -3.09
N THR A 131 14.67 -2.63 -2.58
CA THR A 131 15.97 -2.70 -3.22
C THR A 131 16.88 -3.57 -2.39
N VAL A 132 17.44 -4.65 -2.98
CA VAL A 132 18.38 -5.54 -2.32
C VAL A 132 19.71 -5.57 -3.05
N GLY A 133 20.79 -5.84 -2.31
CA GLY A 133 22.15 -5.90 -2.83
C GLY A 133 22.87 -4.55 -2.88
N SER A 134 22.34 -3.53 -2.17
CA SER A 134 23.00 -2.23 -2.02
C SER A 134 22.97 -1.77 -0.57
N ASP A 135 24.15 -1.42 -0.05
CA ASP A 135 24.30 -0.78 1.27
C ASP A 135 24.56 0.73 1.14
N SER A 136 23.97 1.37 0.15
CA SER A 136 24.12 2.82 -0.07
C SER A 136 23.01 3.62 0.61
N ALA A 137 23.37 4.77 1.20
CA ALA A 137 22.41 5.76 1.66
C ALA A 137 21.50 6.28 0.53
N ALA A 138 21.97 6.23 -0.73
CA ALA A 138 21.18 6.57 -1.90
C ALA A 138 20.01 5.59 -2.12
N SER A 139 20.19 4.30 -1.78
CA SER A 139 19.09 3.33 -1.85
C SER A 139 18.04 3.59 -0.77
N ASP A 140 18.44 4.03 0.43
CA ASP A 140 17.50 4.43 1.48
C ASP A 140 16.70 5.66 1.06
N PHE A 141 17.39 6.69 0.52
CA PHE A 141 16.77 7.89 -0.01
C PHE A 141 15.79 7.57 -1.15
N GLU A 142 16.18 6.68 -2.08
CA GLU A 142 15.31 6.32 -3.22
C GLU A 142 13.99 5.73 -2.74
N ILE A 143 14.00 4.78 -1.79
CA ILE A 143 12.77 4.21 -1.22
C ILE A 143 11.89 5.31 -0.59
N LEU A 144 12.47 6.21 0.20
CA LEU A 144 11.76 7.34 0.80
C LEU A 144 11.12 8.24 -0.28
N ASN A 145 11.85 8.52 -1.36
CA ASN A 145 11.35 9.33 -2.48
C ASN A 145 10.22 8.62 -3.23
N VAL A 146 10.34 7.32 -3.48
CA VAL A 146 9.27 6.52 -4.12
C VAL A 146 8.00 6.50 -3.28
N MET A 147 8.11 6.37 -1.95
CA MET A 147 6.96 6.43 -1.04
C MET A 147 6.19 7.75 -1.20
N LYS A 148 6.90 8.88 -1.15
CA LYS A 148 6.32 10.21 -1.36
C LYS A 148 5.70 10.33 -2.74
N ALA A 149 6.42 9.93 -3.78
CA ALA A 149 5.94 10.01 -5.16
C ALA A 149 4.70 9.14 -5.40
N ALA A 150 4.63 7.94 -4.81
CA ALA A 150 3.48 7.05 -4.92
C ALA A 150 2.22 7.64 -4.27
N LEU A 151 2.34 8.23 -3.08
CA LEU A 151 1.22 8.90 -2.41
C LEU A 151 0.79 10.15 -3.17
N ASN A 152 1.73 10.97 -3.63
CA ASN A 152 1.41 12.14 -4.46
C ASN A 152 0.74 11.74 -5.79
N GLY A 153 1.20 10.65 -6.43
CA GLY A 153 0.64 10.13 -7.69
C GLY A 153 -0.83 9.71 -7.60
N ILE A 154 -1.32 9.43 -6.40
CA ILE A 154 -2.74 9.15 -6.13
C ILE A 154 -3.50 10.36 -5.56
N GLY A 155 -2.86 11.55 -5.49
CA GLY A 155 -3.45 12.79 -5.00
C GLY A 155 -3.39 12.97 -3.48
N VAL A 156 -2.53 12.23 -2.78
CA VAL A 156 -2.31 12.33 -1.33
C VAL A 156 -1.02 13.09 -1.07
N GLU A 157 -1.12 14.42 -0.96
CA GLU A 157 0.04 15.33 -0.85
C GLU A 157 0.32 15.79 0.58
N ASN A 158 -0.75 15.95 1.40
CA ASN A 158 -0.63 16.43 2.78
C ASN A 158 -0.22 15.30 3.75
N ILE A 159 1.05 14.92 3.67
CA ILE A 159 1.65 13.84 4.44
C ILE A 159 2.91 14.29 5.17
N THR A 160 3.23 13.59 6.25
CA THR A 160 4.53 13.66 6.91
C THR A 160 5.14 12.26 7.00
N ILE A 161 6.39 12.14 6.57
CA ILE A 161 7.17 10.91 6.68
C ILE A 161 8.14 11.08 7.85
N HIS A 162 7.89 10.33 8.90
CA HIS A 162 8.76 10.27 10.07
C HIS A 162 9.86 9.25 9.81
N VAL A 163 11.10 9.62 10.06
CA VAL A 163 12.30 8.82 9.80
C VAL A 163 13.11 8.69 11.07
N ASN A 164 13.67 7.52 11.33
CA ASN A 164 14.63 7.28 12.40
C ASN A 164 15.70 6.28 11.95
N HIS A 165 16.69 5.99 12.80
CA HIS A 165 17.73 5.00 12.57
C HIS A 165 17.95 4.11 13.78
N ARG A 166 17.65 2.81 13.64
CA ARG A 166 17.76 1.83 14.74
C ARG A 166 19.19 1.71 15.30
N GLY A 167 20.19 1.80 14.45
CA GLY A 167 21.60 1.71 14.87
C GLY A 167 21.99 2.81 15.86
N ILE A 168 21.54 4.06 15.62
CA ILE A 168 21.81 5.19 16.54
C ILE A 168 21.15 4.95 17.90
N PHE A 169 19.88 4.52 17.91
CA PHE A 169 19.18 4.20 19.14
C PHE A 169 19.81 3.02 19.92
N ASN A 170 20.16 1.94 19.21
CA ASN A 170 20.83 0.80 19.84
C ASN A 170 22.17 1.17 20.46
N ARG A 171 22.96 2.01 19.80
CA ARG A 171 24.23 2.54 20.33
C ARG A 171 24.01 3.41 21.56
N PHE A 172 22.95 4.24 21.54
CA PHE A 172 22.55 5.01 22.72
C PHE A 172 22.19 4.09 23.90
N LEU A 173 21.38 3.04 23.69
CA LEU A 173 21.06 2.07 24.74
C LEU A 173 22.30 1.33 25.25
N ALA A 174 23.25 1.01 24.37
CA ALA A 174 24.53 0.42 24.74
C ALA A 174 25.36 1.36 25.64
N SER A 175 25.37 2.67 25.35
CA SER A 175 26.06 3.66 26.19
C SER A 175 25.48 3.76 27.62
N LEU A 176 24.19 3.45 27.76
CA LEU A 176 23.52 3.37 29.06
C LEU A 176 23.68 2.02 29.74
N GLY A 177 24.26 1.00 29.07
CA GLY A 177 24.42 -0.36 29.59
C GLY A 177 23.10 -1.11 29.72
N VAL A 178 22.13 -0.87 28.81
CA VAL A 178 20.78 -1.48 28.83
C VAL A 178 20.43 -2.23 27.53
N SER A 179 21.42 -2.60 26.72
CA SER A 179 21.25 -3.28 25.43
C SER A 179 20.44 -4.57 25.54
N GLU A 180 20.57 -5.34 26.63
CA GLU A 180 19.82 -6.59 26.85
C GLU A 180 18.31 -6.37 26.97
N LYS A 181 17.89 -5.14 27.29
CA LYS A 181 16.49 -4.73 27.45
C LYS A 181 15.96 -3.94 26.24
N SER A 182 16.73 -3.90 25.14
CA SER A 182 16.39 -3.07 23.98
C SER A 182 14.99 -3.38 23.43
N GLU A 183 14.57 -4.64 23.35
CA GLU A 183 13.23 -5.01 22.86
C GLU A 183 12.10 -4.53 23.78
N ASP A 184 12.26 -4.66 25.09
CA ASP A 184 11.26 -4.21 26.05
C ASP A 184 11.16 -2.68 26.05
N ILE A 185 12.31 -1.99 25.99
CA ILE A 185 12.38 -0.54 25.87
C ILE A 185 11.72 -0.06 24.59
N LEU A 186 12.01 -0.68 23.44
CA LEU A 186 11.39 -0.37 22.15
C LEU A 186 9.86 -0.53 22.20
N ARG A 187 9.36 -1.59 22.83
CA ARG A 187 7.91 -1.82 23.01
C ARG A 187 7.26 -0.77 23.91
N SER A 188 7.95 -0.31 24.95
CA SER A 188 7.44 0.75 25.82
C SER A 188 7.39 2.10 25.11
N VAL A 189 8.49 2.47 24.44
CA VAL A 189 8.57 3.71 23.65
C VAL A 189 7.46 3.81 22.60
N ASP A 190 7.15 2.71 21.95
CA ASP A 190 6.08 2.66 20.95
C ASP A 190 4.67 2.96 21.52
N LYS A 191 4.48 2.76 22.81
CA LYS A 191 3.21 3.12 23.47
C LYS A 191 3.12 4.60 23.80
N LEU A 192 4.21 5.39 23.66
CA LEU A 192 4.30 6.78 24.10
C LEU A 192 3.10 7.63 23.66
N ALA A 193 2.76 7.57 22.37
CA ALA A 193 1.63 8.31 21.82
C ALA A 193 0.24 7.88 22.36
N LYS A 194 0.14 6.68 22.97
CA LYS A 194 -1.12 6.12 23.44
C LYS A 194 -1.31 6.28 24.95
N VAL A 195 -0.26 6.05 25.71
CA VAL A 195 -0.35 5.99 27.20
C VAL A 195 0.28 7.21 27.87
N GLY A 196 1.04 8.03 27.12
CA GLY A 196 1.71 9.23 27.62
C GLY A 196 3.08 8.95 28.25
N GLU A 197 3.83 10.05 28.51
CA GLU A 197 5.22 10.01 28.96
C GLU A 197 5.38 9.43 30.36
N GLU A 198 4.45 9.73 31.26
CA GLU A 198 4.51 9.30 32.66
C GLU A 198 4.44 7.76 32.81
N GLU A 199 3.57 7.12 32.05
CA GLU A 199 3.44 5.66 32.07
C GLU A 199 4.64 4.97 31.40
N VAL A 200 5.13 5.55 30.29
CA VAL A 200 6.34 5.06 29.62
C VAL A 200 7.56 5.19 30.54
N LEU A 201 7.71 6.31 31.24
CA LEU A 201 8.80 6.52 32.22
C LEU A 201 8.80 5.45 33.31
N LYS A 202 7.62 5.06 33.82
CA LYS A 202 7.50 3.97 34.78
C LYS A 202 8.00 2.64 34.21
N GLU A 203 7.50 2.24 33.04
CA GLU A 203 7.94 0.99 32.38
C GLU A 203 9.45 1.02 32.15
N LEU A 204 10.00 2.15 31.69
CA LEU A 204 11.44 2.31 31.47
C LEU A 204 12.26 2.19 32.74
N ASN A 205 11.75 2.71 33.87
CA ASN A 205 12.38 2.54 35.18
C ASN A 205 12.45 1.06 35.59
N GLU A 206 11.41 0.30 35.35
CA GLU A 206 11.39 -1.14 35.64
C GLU A 206 12.41 -1.90 34.79
N PHE A 207 12.53 -1.55 33.48
CA PHE A 207 13.46 -2.22 32.58
C PHE A 207 14.92 -1.84 32.82
N THR A 208 15.19 -0.57 33.11
CA THR A 208 16.56 -0.06 33.32
C THR A 208 17.09 -0.25 34.73
N GLY A 209 16.19 -0.31 35.71
CA GLY A 209 16.55 -0.32 37.15
C GLY A 209 17.20 0.98 37.64
N ASP A 210 17.10 2.08 36.87
CA ASP A 210 17.76 3.36 37.13
C ASP A 210 16.94 4.51 36.51
N GLU A 211 16.39 5.38 37.35
CA GLU A 211 15.55 6.52 36.96
C GLU A 211 16.27 7.48 36.02
N LYS A 212 17.57 7.73 36.24
CA LYS A 212 18.34 8.61 35.35
C LYS A 212 18.54 8.03 33.97
N LYS A 213 18.62 6.71 33.84
CA LYS A 213 18.68 6.06 32.52
C LYS A 213 17.31 6.16 31.80
N ALA A 214 16.22 5.95 32.53
CA ALA A 214 14.87 6.10 32.00
C ALA A 214 14.61 7.55 31.53
N GLU A 215 14.97 8.57 32.31
CA GLU A 215 14.89 9.98 31.93
C GLU A 215 15.69 10.30 30.67
N LYS A 216 16.90 9.75 30.53
CA LYS A 216 17.72 9.92 29.33
C LYS A 216 17.08 9.27 28.09
N ILE A 217 16.38 8.14 28.25
CA ILE A 217 15.65 7.52 27.15
C ILE A 217 14.48 8.44 26.75
N ILE A 218 13.73 8.99 27.69
CA ILE A 218 12.69 9.97 27.41
C ILE A 218 13.29 11.20 26.70
N GLU A 219 14.42 11.73 27.19
CA GLU A 219 15.09 12.88 26.55
C GLU A 219 15.48 12.58 25.08
N TYR A 220 15.93 11.37 24.77
CA TYR A 220 16.28 10.95 23.43
C TYR A 220 15.05 10.90 22.52
N ILE A 221 13.99 10.19 22.95
CA ILE A 221 12.79 9.97 22.13
C ILE A 221 11.89 11.20 22.01
N SER A 222 12.00 12.16 22.94
CA SER A 222 11.25 13.41 22.96
C SER A 222 12.01 14.57 22.32
N ALA A 223 13.15 14.31 21.65
CA ALA A 223 13.93 15.37 20.99
C ALA A 223 13.11 16.08 19.92
N LYS A 224 13.12 17.42 19.93
CA LYS A 224 12.36 18.28 19.02
C LYS A 224 13.27 19.31 18.39
N GLY A 225 12.92 19.79 17.20
CA GLY A 225 13.65 20.77 16.42
C GLY A 225 13.61 20.47 14.93
N SER A 226 14.48 21.08 14.15
CA SER A 226 14.75 20.72 12.77
C SER A 226 15.41 19.33 12.68
N PHE A 227 15.42 18.75 11.50
CA PHE A 227 16.06 17.44 11.27
C PHE A 227 17.52 17.43 11.76
N GLU A 228 18.27 18.49 11.45
CA GLU A 228 19.69 18.62 11.81
C GLU A 228 19.91 18.83 13.32
N GLU A 229 19.04 19.60 13.99
CA GLU A 229 19.12 19.83 15.44
C GLU A 229 18.81 18.52 16.20
N ILE A 230 17.78 17.78 15.80
CA ILE A 230 17.45 16.49 16.41
C ILE A 230 18.59 15.51 16.17
N LEU A 231 19.11 15.40 14.92
CA LEU A 231 20.21 14.49 14.61
C LEU A 231 21.44 14.80 15.46
N SER A 232 21.80 16.06 15.63
CA SER A 232 22.94 16.48 16.44
C SER A 232 22.74 16.16 17.92
N LYS A 233 21.52 16.31 18.42
CA LYS A 233 21.17 15.95 19.82
C LYS A 233 21.28 14.44 20.06
N ILE A 234 20.65 13.62 19.23
CA ILE A 234 20.67 12.17 19.41
C ILE A 234 22.08 11.59 19.14
N GLU A 235 22.85 12.18 18.24
CA GLU A 235 24.26 11.86 18.02
C GLU A 235 25.08 12.09 19.29
N THR A 236 24.91 13.23 19.94
CA THR A 236 25.60 13.55 21.20
C THR A 236 25.23 12.56 22.30
N LEU A 237 23.94 12.28 22.45
CA LEU A 237 23.44 11.33 23.45
C LEU A 237 23.94 9.89 23.21
N ALA A 238 24.12 9.53 21.93
CA ALA A 238 24.65 8.22 21.52
C ALA A 238 26.18 8.13 21.53
N GLY A 239 26.89 9.12 22.05
CA GLY A 239 28.37 9.10 22.22
C GLY A 239 29.15 9.67 21.04
N GLY A 240 28.52 10.45 20.17
CA GLY A 240 29.17 11.19 19.07
C GLY A 240 28.85 10.63 17.67
N ALA A 241 29.51 11.21 16.66
CA ALA A 241 29.30 10.85 15.25
C ALA A 241 29.81 9.45 14.92
N ASP A 242 29.10 8.76 14.01
CA ASP A 242 29.48 7.47 13.46
C ASP A 242 28.94 7.29 12.04
N SER A 243 29.07 6.07 11.48
CA SER A 243 28.57 5.74 10.14
C SER A 243 27.05 5.91 10.00
N ASP A 244 26.28 5.62 11.06
CA ASP A 244 24.83 5.68 11.04
C ASP A 244 24.32 7.13 11.03
N THR A 245 24.93 8.02 11.85
CA THR A 245 24.61 9.44 11.84
C THR A 245 25.08 10.12 10.55
N GLN A 246 26.21 9.70 9.98
CA GLN A 246 26.65 10.17 8.66
C GLN A 246 25.71 9.75 7.55
N ARG A 247 25.21 8.50 7.60
CA ARG A 247 24.17 8.00 6.66
C ARG A 247 22.92 8.88 6.71
N MET A 248 22.40 9.18 7.91
CA MET A 248 21.23 10.03 8.07
C MET A 248 21.47 11.46 7.53
N ARG A 249 22.65 12.04 7.75
CA ARG A 249 23.03 13.33 7.13
C ARG A 249 23.02 13.24 5.60
N GLY A 250 23.63 12.20 5.04
CA GLY A 250 23.65 11.99 3.59
C GLY A 250 22.25 11.84 2.97
N ILE A 251 21.35 11.11 3.63
CA ILE A 251 19.95 10.97 3.22
C ILE A 251 19.26 12.34 3.24
N TYR A 252 19.45 13.13 4.29
CA TYR A 252 18.82 14.44 4.41
C TYR A 252 19.36 15.45 3.38
N GLU A 253 20.66 15.42 3.08
CA GLU A 253 21.24 16.23 1.99
C GLU A 253 20.62 15.87 0.62
N MET A 254 20.39 14.58 0.34
CA MET A 254 19.69 14.18 -0.88
C MET A 254 18.24 14.65 -0.90
N MET A 255 17.53 14.66 0.24
CA MET A 255 16.19 15.23 0.36
C MET A 255 16.19 16.74 0.04
N LYS A 256 17.14 17.49 0.57
CA LYS A 256 17.30 18.93 0.27
C LYS A 256 17.61 19.17 -1.20
N ALA A 257 18.51 18.40 -1.77
CA ALA A 257 18.87 18.52 -3.18
C ALA A 257 17.69 18.20 -4.11
N ALA A 258 16.78 17.30 -3.69
CA ALA A 258 15.54 16.98 -4.41
C ALA A 258 14.37 17.95 -4.11
N GLY A 259 14.52 18.89 -3.17
CA GLY A 259 13.48 19.85 -2.77
C GLY A 259 12.28 19.20 -2.07
N ILE A 260 12.50 18.08 -1.37
CA ILE A 260 11.43 17.31 -0.72
C ILE A 260 11.59 17.23 0.80
N GLU A 261 12.61 17.85 1.37
CA GLU A 261 12.97 17.77 2.79
C GLU A 261 11.84 18.13 3.74
N LYS A 262 10.94 19.02 3.35
CA LYS A 262 9.81 19.47 4.18
C LYS A 262 8.77 18.39 4.47
N THR A 263 8.76 17.31 3.68
CA THR A 263 7.87 16.17 3.89
C THR A 263 8.39 15.24 4.99
N TYR A 264 9.67 15.38 5.39
CA TYR A 264 10.33 14.44 6.30
C TYR A 264 10.66 15.09 7.63
N VAL A 265 10.46 14.34 8.69
CA VAL A 265 10.89 14.70 10.05
C VAL A 265 11.73 13.59 10.64
N LEU A 266 12.82 13.95 11.32
CA LEU A 266 13.55 12.99 12.14
C LEU A 266 12.77 12.81 13.45
N ASP A 267 12.32 11.59 13.71
CA ASP A 267 11.51 11.28 14.88
C ASP A 267 12.11 10.10 15.65
N PRO A 268 12.88 10.38 16.72
CA PRO A 268 13.52 9.33 17.51
C PRO A 268 12.55 8.42 18.26
N SER A 269 11.27 8.75 18.35
CA SER A 269 10.24 7.91 18.97
C SER A 269 9.77 6.77 18.06
N ILE A 270 10.03 6.85 16.74
CA ILE A 270 9.76 5.73 15.82
C ILE A 270 10.83 4.66 16.02
N THR A 271 10.50 3.71 16.85
CA THR A 271 11.37 2.59 17.21
C THR A 271 10.85 1.29 16.65
N ARG A 272 9.58 1.26 16.22
CA ARG A 272 8.91 0.10 15.64
C ARG A 272 9.28 -0.14 14.19
N GLY A 273 9.00 -1.31 13.87
CA GLY A 273 9.03 -1.99 12.59
C GLY A 273 9.02 -3.48 12.87
N LEU A 274 9.01 -4.26 11.84
CA LEU A 274 9.23 -5.70 11.97
C LEU A 274 10.62 -5.95 12.58
N ASP A 275 10.75 -7.00 13.37
CA ASP A 275 11.96 -7.29 14.16
C ASP A 275 13.24 -7.42 13.31
N TYR A 276 13.12 -7.55 12.00
CA TYR A 276 14.22 -7.68 11.07
C TYR A 276 14.86 -6.35 10.62
N TYR A 277 14.32 -5.17 10.96
CA TYR A 277 14.96 -3.90 10.58
C TYR A 277 16.24 -3.64 11.37
N THR A 278 17.28 -3.19 10.66
CA THR A 278 18.64 -3.00 11.20
C THR A 278 19.15 -1.56 11.12
N GLY A 279 18.59 -0.76 10.23
CA GLY A 279 19.05 0.59 9.92
C GLY A 279 17.96 1.63 9.98
N VAL A 280 17.81 2.39 8.89
CA VAL A 280 16.76 3.40 8.74
C VAL A 280 15.39 2.75 8.84
N VAL A 281 14.46 3.39 9.56
CA VAL A 281 13.04 3.02 9.66
C VAL A 281 12.18 4.26 9.44
N TYR A 282 10.97 4.07 8.91
CA TYR A 282 10.10 5.18 8.59
C TYR A 282 8.62 4.80 8.62
N GLU A 283 7.80 5.79 8.93
CA GLU A 283 6.34 5.72 8.95
C GLU A 283 5.74 6.98 8.33
N THR A 284 4.65 6.82 7.58
CA THR A 284 3.96 7.92 6.89
C THR A 284 2.58 8.13 7.47
N PHE A 285 2.28 9.38 7.81
CA PHE A 285 1.00 9.79 8.38
C PHE A 285 0.28 10.78 7.46
N LEU A 286 -1.05 10.67 7.41
CA LEU A 286 -1.93 11.66 6.79
C LEU A 286 -2.11 12.81 7.78
N ASN A 287 -1.68 14.02 7.41
CA ASN A 287 -1.76 15.17 8.32
C ASN A 287 -3.21 15.57 8.64
N ASP A 288 -4.12 15.34 7.69
CA ASP A 288 -5.55 15.62 7.87
C ASP A 288 -6.30 14.54 8.67
N LEU A 289 -5.67 13.37 8.90
CA LEU A 289 -6.28 12.25 9.64
C LEU A 289 -5.21 11.42 10.40
N PRO A 290 -4.51 12.01 11.40
CA PRO A 290 -3.47 11.28 12.14
C PRO A 290 -3.98 10.03 12.87
N SER A 291 -5.28 10.02 13.24
CA SER A 291 -5.91 8.93 13.97
C SER A 291 -5.98 7.60 13.20
N ILE A 292 -5.88 7.60 11.86
CA ILE A 292 -5.84 6.37 11.06
C ILE A 292 -4.51 5.60 11.29
N GLY A 293 -3.48 6.28 11.77
CA GLY A 293 -2.14 5.74 11.97
C GLY A 293 -1.31 5.74 10.69
N SER A 294 -0.17 5.05 10.73
CA SER A 294 0.75 4.97 9.59
C SER A 294 0.12 4.23 8.40
N VAL A 295 0.07 4.87 7.23
CA VAL A 295 -0.48 4.32 5.97
C VAL A 295 0.58 3.70 5.08
N CYS A 296 1.86 4.06 5.31
CA CYS A 296 3.02 3.48 4.64
C CYS A 296 4.17 3.41 5.64
N SER A 297 4.87 2.29 5.66
CA SER A 297 6.02 2.08 6.56
C SER A 297 7.08 1.24 5.90
N GLY A 298 8.29 1.27 6.45
CA GLY A 298 9.38 0.46 5.94
C GLY A 298 10.68 0.65 6.72
N GLY A 299 11.76 0.12 6.14
CA GLY A 299 13.09 0.27 6.70
C GLY A 299 14.14 -0.61 6.02
N ARG A 300 15.37 -0.48 6.51
CA ARG A 300 16.54 -1.27 6.09
C ARG A 300 16.62 -2.57 6.88
N TYR A 301 16.90 -3.66 6.16
CA TYR A 301 17.04 -5.02 6.70
C TYR A 301 18.25 -5.73 6.07
N ASP A 302 19.40 -5.69 6.73
CA ASP A 302 20.64 -6.19 6.15
C ASP A 302 20.87 -7.70 6.37
N ASN A 303 20.13 -8.32 7.29
CA ASN A 303 20.36 -9.69 7.73
C ASN A 303 19.23 -10.67 7.38
N LEU A 304 18.21 -10.26 6.64
CA LEU A 304 17.06 -11.12 6.41
C LEU A 304 17.39 -12.28 5.47
N ALA A 305 18.09 -12.00 4.36
CA ALA A 305 18.57 -13.04 3.44
C ALA A 305 19.63 -13.96 4.07
N GLY A 306 20.32 -13.50 5.12
CA GLY A 306 21.30 -14.31 5.87
C GLY A 306 20.73 -15.54 6.59
N LEU A 307 19.38 -15.69 6.59
CA LEU A 307 18.73 -16.93 7.03
C LEU A 307 18.92 -18.08 6.03
N TYR A 308 19.11 -17.76 4.75
CA TYR A 308 19.10 -18.71 3.64
C TYR A 308 20.45 -18.79 2.93
N MET A 309 21.33 -17.79 3.12
CA MET A 309 22.63 -17.73 2.44
C MET A 309 23.70 -17.12 3.36
N LYS A 310 24.97 -17.51 3.12
CA LYS A 310 26.13 -17.00 3.89
C LYS A 310 26.49 -15.55 3.55
N GLU A 311 26.20 -15.12 2.35
CA GLU A 311 26.51 -13.78 1.88
C GLU A 311 25.51 -12.76 2.44
N LYS A 312 26.03 -11.60 2.82
CA LYS A 312 25.18 -10.47 3.19
C LYS A 312 24.55 -9.87 1.94
N VAL A 313 23.23 -9.79 1.93
CA VAL A 313 22.45 -9.08 0.91
C VAL A 313 21.65 -8.00 1.63
N PRO A 314 22.23 -6.78 1.75
CA PRO A 314 21.53 -5.68 2.38
C PRO A 314 20.28 -5.32 1.59
N GLY A 315 19.21 -4.98 2.29
CA GLY A 315 17.94 -4.63 1.70
C GLY A 315 17.30 -3.43 2.39
N VAL A 316 16.54 -2.66 1.63
CA VAL A 316 15.71 -1.57 2.11
C VAL A 316 14.41 -1.56 1.33
N GLY A 317 13.28 -1.36 2.01
CA GLY A 317 11.99 -1.38 1.36
C GLY A 317 10.90 -0.68 2.14
N ALA A 318 9.76 -0.52 1.48
CA ALA A 318 8.56 0.10 2.02
C ALA A 318 7.31 -0.63 1.59
N SER A 319 6.25 -0.49 2.39
CA SER A 319 4.94 -1.05 2.14
C SER A 319 3.85 -0.01 2.33
N ILE A 320 3.02 0.20 1.32
CA ILE A 320 1.77 0.95 1.45
C ILE A 320 0.66 -0.05 1.80
N GLY A 321 0.00 0.15 2.93
CA GLY A 321 -1.18 -0.62 3.32
C GLY A 321 -2.43 -0.07 2.64
N ILE A 322 -2.80 -0.63 1.48
CA ILE A 322 -3.89 -0.12 0.63
C ILE A 322 -5.21 -0.02 1.38
N ASP A 323 -5.56 -1.03 2.16
CA ASP A 323 -6.84 -1.07 2.86
C ASP A 323 -6.95 0.01 3.94
N ARG A 324 -5.85 0.33 4.61
CA ARG A 324 -5.80 1.42 5.58
C ARG A 324 -5.80 2.78 4.90
N LEU A 325 -5.04 2.92 3.81
CA LEU A 325 -5.01 4.14 3.02
C LEU A 325 -6.40 4.47 2.48
N ILE A 326 -7.10 3.50 1.87
CA ILE A 326 -8.48 3.68 1.38
C ILE A 326 -9.41 4.07 2.52
N ALA A 327 -9.37 3.39 3.66
CA ALA A 327 -10.20 3.74 4.81
C ALA A 327 -9.96 5.18 5.29
N GLY A 328 -8.72 5.68 5.24
CA GLY A 328 -8.39 7.07 5.50
C GLY A 328 -8.97 8.03 4.46
N LEU A 329 -8.81 7.70 3.17
CA LEU A 329 -9.32 8.51 2.06
C LEU A 329 -10.86 8.56 2.02
N GLU A 330 -11.53 7.46 2.39
CA GLU A 330 -12.99 7.42 2.55
C GLU A 330 -13.47 8.33 3.68
N GLN A 331 -12.78 8.31 4.85
CA GLN A 331 -13.10 9.20 5.97
C GLN A 331 -12.89 10.68 5.63
N LEU A 332 -11.89 10.98 4.80
CA LEU A 332 -11.64 12.34 4.30
C LEU A 332 -12.58 12.74 3.15
N GLY A 333 -13.38 11.81 2.62
CA GLY A 333 -14.29 12.07 1.50
C GLY A 333 -13.57 12.31 0.16
N VAL A 334 -12.31 11.89 0.02
CA VAL A 334 -11.50 12.11 -1.18
C VAL A 334 -11.28 10.84 -2.01
N PHE A 335 -11.72 9.69 -1.52
CA PHE A 335 -11.66 8.44 -2.28
C PHE A 335 -12.68 8.47 -3.41
N LYS A 336 -12.16 8.40 -4.66
CA LYS A 336 -13.00 8.41 -5.86
C LYS A 336 -13.14 6.99 -6.40
N SER A 337 -14.36 6.61 -6.67
CA SER A 337 -14.74 5.33 -7.22
C SER A 337 -15.73 5.50 -8.36
N ALA A 338 -15.96 4.46 -9.15
CA ALA A 338 -16.92 4.41 -10.23
C ALA A 338 -17.68 3.09 -10.21
N GLY A 339 -18.97 3.10 -10.51
CA GLY A 339 -19.79 1.90 -10.53
C GLY A 339 -19.47 0.92 -11.66
N SER A 340 -18.76 1.38 -12.69
CA SER A 340 -18.39 0.58 -13.87
C SER A 340 -17.22 1.21 -14.60
N TYR A 341 -16.52 0.40 -15.41
CA TYR A 341 -15.57 0.88 -16.43
C TYR A 341 -16.25 1.30 -17.74
N LEU A 342 -17.57 1.14 -17.87
CA LEU A 342 -18.30 1.44 -19.10
C LEU A 342 -18.40 2.94 -19.33
N ASP A 343 -18.14 3.33 -20.57
CA ASP A 343 -18.41 4.67 -21.07
C ASP A 343 -19.85 4.80 -21.56
N ALA A 344 -20.34 3.76 -22.25
CA ALA A 344 -21.64 3.75 -22.89
C ALA A 344 -22.33 2.40 -22.81
N GLU A 345 -23.64 2.40 -22.91
CA GLU A 345 -24.46 1.19 -23.07
C GLU A 345 -25.35 1.30 -24.30
N ILE A 346 -25.34 0.29 -25.16
CA ILE A 346 -26.25 0.15 -26.29
C ILE A 346 -27.52 -0.54 -25.79
N TYR A 347 -28.65 0.13 -25.92
CA TYR A 347 -29.94 -0.43 -25.52
C TYR A 347 -30.44 -1.46 -26.52
N CYS A 348 -30.97 -2.58 -26.03
CA CYS A 348 -31.63 -3.58 -26.84
C CYS A 348 -33.10 -3.19 -27.05
N LEU A 349 -33.43 -2.62 -28.21
CA LEU A 349 -34.79 -2.25 -28.57
C LEU A 349 -35.55 -3.43 -29.18
N ASP A 350 -34.86 -4.30 -29.94
CA ASP A 350 -35.39 -5.50 -30.60
C ASP A 350 -34.28 -6.55 -30.66
N GLU A 351 -34.55 -7.74 -30.14
CA GLU A 351 -33.58 -8.86 -30.12
C GLU A 351 -33.19 -9.34 -31.53
N ASN A 352 -34.06 -9.16 -32.52
CA ASN A 352 -33.75 -9.49 -33.92
C ASN A 352 -32.59 -8.67 -34.47
N ASN A 353 -32.32 -7.51 -33.90
CA ASN A 353 -31.23 -6.63 -34.29
C ASN A 353 -29.93 -6.85 -33.51
N SER A 354 -29.85 -7.88 -32.66
CA SER A 354 -28.71 -8.14 -31.77
C SER A 354 -27.37 -8.24 -32.53
N ILE A 355 -27.37 -8.83 -33.74
CA ILE A 355 -26.17 -8.91 -34.59
C ILE A 355 -25.68 -7.51 -34.96
N TYR A 356 -26.58 -6.61 -35.29
CA TYR A 356 -26.25 -5.22 -35.63
C TYR A 356 -25.72 -4.45 -34.41
N TYR A 357 -26.36 -4.60 -33.26
CA TYR A 357 -25.89 -3.99 -32.02
C TYR A 357 -24.48 -4.43 -31.66
N GLN A 358 -24.17 -5.71 -31.76
CA GLN A 358 -22.82 -6.24 -31.51
C GLN A 358 -21.80 -5.72 -32.53
N LYS A 359 -22.19 -5.55 -33.81
CA LYS A 359 -21.33 -4.93 -34.84
C LYS A 359 -20.99 -3.48 -34.47
N VAL A 360 -21.97 -2.68 -34.04
CA VAL A 360 -21.75 -1.29 -33.61
C VAL A 360 -20.88 -1.26 -32.35
N ALA A 361 -21.14 -2.13 -31.38
CA ALA A 361 -20.33 -2.25 -30.17
C ALA A 361 -18.88 -2.60 -30.50
N SER A 362 -18.65 -3.55 -31.40
CA SER A 362 -17.30 -3.92 -31.85
C SER A 362 -16.56 -2.73 -32.48
N ASN A 363 -17.26 -1.97 -33.29
CA ASN A 363 -16.71 -0.76 -33.92
C ASN A 363 -16.36 0.31 -32.88
N LEU A 364 -17.23 0.59 -31.93
CA LEU A 364 -16.94 1.52 -30.83
C LEU A 364 -15.75 1.08 -29.97
N ARG A 365 -15.63 -0.24 -29.68
CA ARG A 365 -14.47 -0.79 -28.97
C ARG A 365 -13.18 -0.61 -29.75
N SER A 366 -13.20 -0.70 -31.09
CA SER A 366 -12.00 -0.43 -31.93
C SER A 366 -11.53 1.03 -31.83
N PHE A 367 -12.44 1.94 -31.51
CA PHE A 367 -12.11 3.33 -31.15
C PHE A 367 -11.78 3.53 -29.68
N GLY A 368 -11.60 2.45 -28.89
CA GLY A 368 -11.21 2.52 -27.48
C GLY A 368 -12.33 2.97 -26.52
N ILE A 369 -13.60 2.74 -26.87
CA ILE A 369 -14.76 2.95 -26.01
C ILE A 369 -15.13 1.66 -25.29
N ASN A 370 -15.27 1.72 -23.98
CA ASN A 370 -15.80 0.62 -23.20
C ASN A 370 -17.33 0.63 -23.32
N VAL A 371 -17.87 -0.31 -24.08
CA VAL A 371 -19.31 -0.34 -24.37
C VAL A 371 -19.88 -1.75 -24.17
N GLU A 372 -21.05 -1.81 -23.54
CA GLU A 372 -21.86 -3.00 -23.35
C GLU A 372 -23.12 -2.90 -24.22
N VAL A 373 -23.62 -4.05 -24.66
CA VAL A 373 -24.95 -4.18 -25.28
C VAL A 373 -25.89 -4.79 -24.26
N PHE A 374 -27.02 -4.15 -24.00
CA PHE A 374 -28.01 -4.72 -23.09
C PHE A 374 -28.49 -6.07 -23.65
N PRO A 375 -28.48 -7.16 -22.86
CA PRO A 375 -28.58 -8.51 -23.43
C PRO A 375 -29.97 -8.90 -23.91
N GLU A 376 -31.04 -8.22 -23.42
CA GLU A 376 -32.43 -8.58 -23.67
C GLU A 376 -33.28 -7.34 -24.02
N ALA A 377 -34.29 -7.51 -24.85
CA ALA A 377 -35.28 -6.46 -25.13
C ALA A 377 -36.23 -6.26 -23.94
N LYS A 378 -35.80 -5.48 -22.97
CA LYS A 378 -36.63 -5.03 -21.83
C LYS A 378 -37.18 -3.64 -22.06
N LYS A 379 -38.22 -3.28 -21.30
CA LYS A 379 -38.74 -1.91 -21.31
C LYS A 379 -37.60 -0.89 -21.08
N MET A 380 -37.56 0.17 -21.86
CA MET A 380 -36.52 1.19 -21.77
C MET A 380 -36.26 1.71 -20.36
N ALA A 381 -37.34 1.90 -19.56
CA ALA A 381 -37.19 2.31 -18.18
C ALA A 381 -36.38 1.34 -17.32
N GLN A 382 -36.43 0.03 -17.59
CA GLN A 382 -35.67 -0.98 -16.88
C GLN A 382 -34.18 -0.95 -17.32
N GLN A 383 -33.93 -0.82 -18.63
CA GLN A 383 -32.57 -0.69 -19.15
C GLN A 383 -31.92 0.58 -18.61
N TYR A 384 -32.60 1.72 -18.64
CA TYR A 384 -32.10 2.98 -18.04
C TYR A 384 -31.80 2.84 -16.55
N ALA A 385 -32.65 2.14 -15.78
CA ALA A 385 -32.41 1.95 -14.36
C ALA A 385 -31.09 1.18 -14.10
N VAL A 386 -30.83 0.15 -14.88
CA VAL A 386 -29.57 -0.63 -14.79
C VAL A 386 -28.37 0.23 -15.18
N THR A 387 -28.46 0.94 -16.33
CA THR A 387 -27.38 1.81 -16.83
C THR A 387 -27.04 2.91 -15.82
N THR A 388 -28.08 3.52 -15.23
CA THR A 388 -27.90 4.55 -14.20
C THR A 388 -27.28 3.98 -12.93
N ALA A 389 -27.72 2.79 -12.50
CA ALA A 389 -27.14 2.12 -11.32
C ALA A 389 -25.67 1.76 -11.51
N LYS A 390 -25.22 1.49 -12.74
CA LYS A 390 -23.81 1.28 -13.10
C LYS A 390 -23.01 2.60 -13.14
N GLY A 391 -23.66 3.76 -13.08
CA GLY A 391 -23.01 5.08 -13.21
C GLY A 391 -22.54 5.42 -14.63
N VAL A 392 -23.07 4.73 -15.65
CA VAL A 392 -22.73 4.97 -17.05
C VAL A 392 -23.31 6.30 -17.53
N LYS A 393 -22.50 7.11 -18.20
CA LYS A 393 -22.87 8.47 -18.62
C LYS A 393 -23.61 8.52 -19.96
N TRP A 394 -23.39 7.54 -20.82
CA TRP A 394 -23.88 7.55 -22.21
C TRP A 394 -24.74 6.35 -22.53
N GLY A 395 -25.92 6.60 -23.10
CA GLY A 395 -26.78 5.60 -23.71
C GLY A 395 -26.75 5.70 -25.22
N ILE A 396 -26.70 4.58 -25.93
CA ILE A 396 -26.72 4.50 -27.38
C ILE A 396 -28.02 3.82 -27.81
N MET A 397 -28.77 4.51 -28.67
CA MET A 397 -30.01 4.01 -29.24
C MET A 397 -29.79 3.70 -30.72
N LEU A 398 -30.23 2.53 -31.15
CA LEU A 398 -30.12 2.01 -32.50
C LEU A 398 -31.51 1.53 -32.95
N GLY A 399 -32.37 2.47 -33.31
CA GLY A 399 -33.68 2.21 -33.89
C GLY A 399 -33.61 1.85 -35.39
N GLU A 400 -34.75 1.67 -36.00
CA GLU A 400 -34.82 1.35 -37.47
C GLU A 400 -34.13 2.39 -38.33
N ASP A 401 -34.22 3.67 -37.99
CA ASP A 401 -33.63 4.76 -38.75
C ASP A 401 -32.10 4.74 -38.67
N GLU A 402 -31.54 4.51 -37.48
CA GLU A 402 -30.11 4.35 -37.25
C GLU A 402 -29.56 3.11 -37.95
N ILE A 403 -30.30 2.01 -37.96
CA ILE A 403 -29.92 0.78 -38.64
C ILE A 403 -29.89 0.99 -40.14
N LYS A 404 -30.91 1.63 -40.72
CA LYS A 404 -31.01 1.91 -42.14
C LYS A 404 -29.93 2.89 -42.65
N SER A 405 -29.64 3.90 -41.85
CA SER A 405 -28.65 4.96 -42.18
C SER A 405 -27.21 4.60 -41.81
N GLY A 406 -26.99 3.55 -40.98
CA GLY A 406 -25.69 3.19 -40.48
C GLY A 406 -25.13 4.18 -39.45
N THR A 407 -26.01 4.92 -38.77
CA THR A 407 -25.65 5.93 -37.78
C THR A 407 -25.98 5.45 -36.35
N VAL A 408 -25.67 6.26 -35.36
CA VAL A 408 -26.01 6.03 -33.94
C VAL A 408 -26.61 7.29 -33.34
N SER A 409 -27.54 7.12 -32.40
CA SER A 409 -28.06 8.18 -31.56
C SER A 409 -27.46 8.06 -30.16
N LEU A 410 -26.69 9.06 -29.74
CA LEU A 410 -25.98 9.13 -28.47
C LEU A 410 -26.76 10.02 -27.49
N LYS A 411 -27.11 9.50 -26.32
CA LYS A 411 -27.79 10.24 -25.25
C LYS A 411 -26.89 10.42 -24.04
N ASN A 412 -26.70 11.65 -23.65
CA ASN A 412 -26.11 11.95 -22.33
C ASN A 412 -27.16 11.72 -21.24
N LEU A 413 -26.91 10.79 -20.32
CA LEU A 413 -27.86 10.39 -19.28
C LEU A 413 -27.94 11.41 -18.15
N LEU A 414 -26.94 12.28 -17.99
CA LEU A 414 -26.91 13.35 -16.99
C LEU A 414 -27.67 14.58 -17.48
N THR A 415 -27.32 15.10 -18.69
CA THR A 415 -27.94 16.31 -19.26
C THR A 415 -29.24 16.01 -20.00
N ARG A 416 -29.48 14.73 -20.37
CA ARG A 416 -30.60 14.25 -21.22
C ARG A 416 -30.54 14.70 -22.67
N GLU A 417 -29.46 15.35 -23.10
CA GLU A 417 -29.25 15.75 -24.48
C GLU A 417 -29.05 14.53 -25.38
N ILE A 418 -29.60 14.62 -26.61
CA ILE A 418 -29.52 13.56 -27.62
C ILE A 418 -28.83 14.14 -28.86
N SER A 419 -27.82 13.45 -29.35
CA SER A 419 -27.15 13.72 -30.64
C SER A 419 -27.41 12.56 -31.59
N SER A 420 -28.18 12.78 -32.62
CA SER A 420 -28.57 11.75 -33.60
C SER A 420 -27.80 11.87 -34.92
N GLY A 421 -27.81 10.80 -35.74
CA GLY A 421 -27.17 10.78 -37.06
C GLY A 421 -25.64 10.75 -36.98
N LEU A 422 -25.06 10.32 -35.89
CA LEU A 422 -23.62 10.26 -35.71
C LEU A 422 -23.02 8.99 -36.35
N THR A 423 -21.83 9.09 -36.93
CA THR A 423 -21.01 7.89 -37.17
C THR A 423 -20.49 7.33 -35.83
N ALA A 424 -20.17 6.05 -35.79
CA ALA A 424 -19.59 5.44 -34.58
C ALA A 424 -18.29 6.14 -34.14
N GLU A 425 -17.48 6.58 -35.09
CA GLU A 425 -16.25 7.36 -34.85
C GLU A 425 -16.57 8.70 -34.16
N LYS A 426 -17.55 9.45 -34.67
CA LYS A 426 -17.94 10.72 -34.08
C LYS A 426 -18.54 10.57 -32.69
N ALA A 427 -19.34 9.52 -32.47
CA ALA A 427 -19.84 9.17 -31.15
C ALA A 427 -18.69 8.85 -30.17
N ALA A 428 -17.70 8.09 -30.63
CA ALA A 428 -16.52 7.78 -29.83
C ALA A 428 -15.70 9.03 -29.46
N GLU A 429 -15.55 10.00 -30.37
CA GLU A 429 -14.89 11.28 -30.06
C GLU A 429 -15.61 12.06 -28.97
N ILE A 430 -16.95 12.16 -29.06
CA ILE A 430 -17.79 12.85 -28.04
C ILE A 430 -17.61 12.18 -26.69
N ILE A 431 -17.70 10.85 -26.64
CA ILE A 431 -17.57 10.07 -25.39
C ILE A 431 -16.18 10.27 -24.78
N LYS A 432 -15.10 10.23 -25.59
CA LYS A 432 -13.73 10.43 -25.10
C LYS A 432 -13.47 11.81 -24.55
N THR A 433 -14.00 12.85 -25.22
CA THR A 433 -13.86 14.24 -24.76
C THR A 433 -14.50 14.45 -23.40
N ALA A 434 -15.55 13.70 -23.07
CA ALA A 434 -16.24 13.78 -21.78
C ALA A 434 -15.62 12.90 -20.66
N ARG A 435 -14.53 12.17 -20.94
CA ARG A 435 -13.77 11.43 -19.92
C ARG A 435 -12.83 12.33 -19.10
N VAL A 436 -12.53 13.54 -19.59
CA VAL A 436 -11.57 14.51 -19.02
C VAL A 436 -12.16 15.29 -17.85
#